data_e9f1fe1503c4903c4102b5391f6e1527
#
_entry.id   e9f1fe1503c4903c4102b5391f6e1527
#
_cell.length_a   1.000
_cell.length_b   1.000
_cell.length_c   1.000
_cell.angle_alpha   90.00
_cell.angle_beta   90.00
_cell.angle_gamma   90.00
#
_symmetry.space_group_name_H-M   'P 1'
#
loop_
_entity.id
_entity.type
_entity.pdbx_description
1 polymer ?
#
loop_
_entity_poly.entity_id
_entity_poly.type
_entity_poly.pdbx_seq_one_letter_code
_entity_poly.pdbx_strand_id
1 'polypeptide(L)'
;MAIRRMWLALLILLLFIGICGGAEEVVYKITLLGNVKVEEGVIRGAIKSREGGPFSAEQVREDLRSIFGLGYFSDVQVDIKSTPQGKEIIFIVVEKPSIKEVLVTGNQKVKLEDIKEKMTLTPRSILNLEKVKENSEQIRRLYFSKGYYGVNVEHKVDFLETNEAVVTFTITEGPKGHIKKIIFKGNQKIKSSQLKKVIMTKQRNIFSIITGKGILDEDMLKNDLHLLTAYYFDQGYLDAKVSEPKIDLHDPKRIRIEIEIVEGPRYHLGDIDFKGDILTTKEDLFKTIKIKRNDFYSTSAVRKDVNTITEKFANQG
;
A
#
# COMPACT_ATOMS: atom_id res chain seq x y z
N MET A 1 -43.14 -55.60 -58.65
CA MET A 1 -42.58 -56.09 -57.34
C MET A 1 -41.14 -55.64 -57.07
N ALA A 2 -40.40 -55.20 -58.05
CA ALA A 2 -38.97 -54.84 -57.88
C ALA A 2 -38.73 -53.45 -57.22
N ILE A 3 -39.61 -52.41 -57.39
CA ILE A 3 -39.44 -51.02 -56.92
C ILE A 3 -39.63 -50.94 -55.40
N ARG A 4 -40.45 -51.79 -54.78
CA ARG A 4 -40.76 -51.75 -53.34
C ARG A 4 -39.60 -52.35 -52.47
N ARG A 5 -38.74 -53.18 -53.06
CA ARG A 5 -37.54 -53.71 -52.35
C ARG A 5 -36.34 -52.78 -52.38
N MET A 6 -36.29 -51.88 -53.34
CA MET A 6 -35.20 -50.90 -53.47
C MET A 6 -35.33 -49.76 -52.45
N TRP A 7 -36.53 -49.39 -52.05
CA TRP A 7 -36.81 -48.36 -51.05
C TRP A 7 -36.54 -48.86 -49.61
N LEU A 8 -36.70 -50.15 -49.33
CA LEU A 8 -36.40 -50.71 -48.02
C LEU A 8 -34.88 -50.84 -47.75
N ALA A 9 -34.09 -51.10 -48.82
CA ALA A 9 -32.64 -51.15 -48.72
C ALA A 9 -32.04 -49.75 -48.53
N LEU A 10 -32.64 -48.69 -49.12
CA LEU A 10 -32.20 -47.30 -48.96
C LEU A 10 -32.53 -46.75 -47.55
N LEU A 11 -33.67 -47.19 -46.95
CA LEU A 11 -34.05 -46.79 -45.61
C LEU A 11 -33.22 -47.41 -44.51
N ILE A 12 -32.65 -48.61 -44.71
CA ILE A 12 -31.76 -49.29 -43.79
C ILE A 12 -30.32 -48.70 -43.88
N LEU A 13 -29.93 -48.16 -45.07
CA LEU A 13 -28.61 -47.52 -45.21
C LEU A 13 -28.56 -46.11 -44.59
N LEU A 14 -29.72 -45.45 -44.45
CA LEU A 14 -29.81 -44.13 -43.80
C LEU A 14 -29.86 -44.20 -42.25
N LEU A 15 -30.04 -45.38 -41.66
CA LEU A 15 -30.09 -45.58 -40.21
C LEU A 15 -28.69 -45.92 -39.61
N PHE A 16 -27.61 -46.00 -40.45
CA PHE A 16 -26.25 -46.21 -40.03
C PHE A 16 -25.34 -44.99 -40.16
N ILE A 17 -25.92 -43.81 -40.52
CA ILE A 17 -25.19 -42.54 -40.49
C ILE A 17 -25.61 -41.82 -39.23
N GLY A 18 -24.82 -41.97 -38.21
CA GLY A 18 -24.95 -41.09 -37.10
C GLY A 18 -24.99 -41.76 -35.75
N ILE A 19 -23.89 -42.09 -35.27
CA ILE A 19 -23.44 -41.77 -33.90
C ILE A 19 -21.91 -41.99 -33.97
N CYS A 20 -21.25 -41.05 -34.66
CA CYS A 20 -19.89 -40.75 -34.28
C CYS A 20 -20.02 -39.77 -33.09
N GLY A 21 -20.61 -40.23 -32.01
CA GLY A 21 -20.44 -39.66 -30.70
C GLY A 21 -18.94 -39.84 -30.40
N GLY A 22 -18.18 -38.74 -30.52
CA GLY A 22 -16.82 -38.74 -30.03
C GLY A 22 -16.85 -39.30 -28.61
N ALA A 23 -16.23 -40.45 -28.41
CA ALA A 23 -16.09 -41.03 -27.08
C ALA A 23 -15.50 -39.92 -26.21
N GLU A 24 -16.24 -39.45 -25.21
CA GLU A 24 -15.79 -38.45 -24.30
C GLU A 24 -14.48 -39.00 -23.67
N GLU A 25 -13.35 -38.35 -24.02
CA GLU A 25 -12.06 -38.80 -23.51
C GLU A 25 -12.06 -38.66 -22.00
N VAL A 26 -11.74 -39.72 -21.30
CA VAL A 26 -11.77 -39.77 -19.82
C VAL A 26 -10.38 -39.48 -19.29
N VAL A 27 -10.30 -38.77 -18.18
CA VAL A 27 -9.06 -38.62 -17.41
C VAL A 27 -8.75 -39.96 -16.72
N TYR A 28 -7.79 -40.69 -17.24
CA TYR A 28 -7.38 -41.97 -16.66
C TYR A 28 -6.61 -41.77 -15.35
N LYS A 29 -5.65 -40.80 -15.33
CA LYS A 29 -4.77 -40.59 -14.19
C LYS A 29 -4.31 -39.14 -14.11
N ILE A 30 -4.08 -38.65 -12.90
CA ILE A 30 -3.46 -37.35 -12.63
C ILE A 30 -2.18 -37.57 -11.82
N THR A 31 -1.04 -37.22 -12.43
CA THR A 31 0.29 -37.37 -11.84
C THR A 31 0.84 -36.00 -11.49
N LEU A 32 1.43 -35.88 -10.31
CA LEU A 32 2.10 -34.63 -9.84
C LEU A 32 3.59 -34.92 -9.73
N LEU A 33 4.43 -34.05 -10.28
CA LEU A 33 5.89 -34.17 -10.27
C LEU A 33 6.53 -32.86 -9.83
N GLY A 34 7.64 -32.94 -9.10
CA GLY A 34 8.46 -31.79 -8.72
C GLY A 34 8.06 -31.11 -7.40
N ASN A 35 6.99 -31.57 -6.76
CA ASN A 35 6.65 -31.13 -5.41
C ASN A 35 7.51 -31.86 -4.38
N VAL A 36 8.29 -31.12 -3.59
CA VAL A 36 9.22 -31.64 -2.56
C VAL A 36 8.78 -31.23 -1.15
N LYS A 37 8.45 -29.96 -0.98
CA LYS A 37 8.03 -29.36 0.30
C LYS A 37 6.52 -29.13 0.37
N VAL A 38 5.89 -28.89 -0.79
CA VAL A 38 4.43 -28.66 -0.89
C VAL A 38 3.76 -30.04 -0.95
N GLU A 39 2.87 -30.30 -0.01
CA GLU A 39 2.12 -31.55 0.05
C GLU A 39 1.24 -31.71 -1.22
N GLU A 40 1.19 -32.94 -1.75
CA GLU A 40 0.38 -33.29 -2.92
C GLU A 40 -1.10 -32.88 -2.74
N GLY A 41 -1.63 -33.06 -1.52
CA GLY A 41 -3.01 -32.72 -1.18
C GLY A 41 -3.35 -31.23 -1.42
N VAL A 42 -2.40 -30.33 -1.23
CA VAL A 42 -2.58 -28.89 -1.50
C VAL A 42 -2.76 -28.65 -2.99
N ILE A 43 -1.95 -29.30 -3.83
CA ILE A 43 -2.02 -29.18 -5.29
C ILE A 43 -3.32 -29.82 -5.80
N ARG A 44 -3.65 -31.02 -5.33
CA ARG A 44 -4.89 -31.73 -5.68
C ARG A 44 -6.14 -30.97 -5.26
N GLY A 45 -6.09 -30.22 -4.18
CA GLY A 45 -7.18 -29.34 -3.72
C GLY A 45 -7.43 -28.16 -4.64
N ALA A 46 -6.40 -27.71 -5.37
CA ALA A 46 -6.49 -26.54 -6.26
C ALA A 46 -7.04 -26.89 -7.66
N ILE A 47 -6.99 -28.18 -8.07
CA ILE A 47 -7.45 -28.63 -9.38
C ILE A 47 -8.88 -29.14 -9.35
N LYS A 48 -9.61 -28.90 -10.44
CA LYS A 48 -10.98 -29.39 -10.65
C LYS A 48 -11.06 -30.70 -11.45
N SER A 49 -10.07 -30.98 -12.29
CA SER A 49 -9.97 -32.25 -12.99
C SER A 49 -9.97 -33.43 -11.99
N ARG A 50 -10.65 -34.51 -12.33
CA ARG A 50 -10.75 -35.71 -11.48
C ARG A 50 -10.49 -36.98 -12.33
N GLU A 51 -9.79 -37.92 -11.74
CA GLU A 51 -9.62 -39.29 -12.35
C GLU A 51 -11.01 -39.92 -12.50
N GLY A 52 -11.26 -40.54 -13.67
CA GLY A 52 -12.56 -41.08 -14.05
C GLY A 52 -13.55 -40.07 -14.63
N GLY A 53 -13.27 -38.76 -14.56
CA GLY A 53 -14.10 -37.70 -15.12
C GLY A 53 -13.80 -37.42 -16.61
N PRO A 54 -14.63 -36.57 -17.26
CA PRO A 54 -14.40 -36.16 -18.65
C PRO A 54 -13.13 -35.34 -18.78
N PHE A 55 -12.36 -35.57 -19.85
CA PHE A 55 -11.21 -34.76 -20.17
C PHE A 55 -11.62 -33.45 -20.85
N SER A 56 -11.13 -32.34 -20.34
CA SER A 56 -11.30 -31.00 -20.95
C SER A 56 -9.96 -30.26 -20.94
N ALA A 57 -9.46 -29.90 -22.11
CA ALA A 57 -8.25 -29.12 -22.24
C ALA A 57 -8.39 -27.73 -21.62
N GLU A 58 -9.59 -27.15 -21.62
CA GLU A 58 -9.84 -25.84 -20.96
C GLU A 58 -9.80 -26.00 -19.45
N GLN A 59 -10.39 -27.04 -18.89
CA GLN A 59 -10.30 -27.33 -17.45
C GLN A 59 -8.85 -27.54 -17.01
N VAL A 60 -8.03 -28.24 -17.79
CA VAL A 60 -6.61 -28.45 -17.49
C VAL A 60 -5.85 -27.11 -17.47
N ARG A 61 -6.18 -26.17 -18.38
CA ARG A 61 -5.60 -24.81 -18.35
C ARG A 61 -6.02 -24.03 -17.10
N GLU A 62 -7.28 -24.16 -16.69
CA GLU A 62 -7.74 -23.54 -15.45
C GLU A 62 -7.03 -24.15 -14.24
N ASP A 63 -6.87 -25.46 -14.21
CA ASP A 63 -6.16 -26.18 -13.15
C ASP A 63 -4.69 -25.73 -13.06
N LEU A 64 -4.01 -25.59 -14.20
CA LEU A 64 -2.65 -25.05 -14.26
C LEU A 64 -2.57 -23.65 -13.66
N ARG A 65 -3.52 -22.75 -14.02
CA ARG A 65 -3.60 -21.40 -13.45
C ARG A 65 -3.88 -21.44 -11.95
N SER A 66 -4.74 -22.36 -11.50
CA SER A 66 -5.06 -22.53 -10.09
C SER A 66 -3.86 -23.00 -9.28
N ILE A 67 -3.08 -23.97 -9.80
CA ILE A 67 -1.84 -24.42 -9.17
C ILE A 67 -0.84 -23.26 -9.08
N PHE A 68 -0.63 -22.53 -10.18
CA PHE A 68 0.26 -21.36 -10.18
C PHE A 68 -0.22 -20.28 -9.21
N GLY A 69 -1.53 -20.07 -9.12
CA GLY A 69 -2.20 -19.13 -8.21
C GLY A 69 -2.02 -19.43 -6.72
N LEU A 70 -1.62 -20.65 -6.34
CA LEU A 70 -1.25 -21.00 -4.96
C LEU A 70 -0.02 -20.22 -4.48
N GLY A 71 0.81 -19.67 -5.40
CA GLY A 71 1.94 -18.83 -5.08
C GLY A 71 3.21 -19.57 -4.64
N TYR A 72 3.15 -20.89 -4.49
CA TYR A 72 4.26 -21.76 -4.06
C TYR A 72 5.27 -22.07 -5.17
N PHE A 73 4.87 -21.94 -6.43
CA PHE A 73 5.63 -22.40 -7.57
C PHE A 73 6.20 -21.23 -8.39
N SER A 74 7.41 -21.42 -8.89
CA SER A 74 8.05 -20.51 -9.86
C SER A 74 7.65 -20.86 -11.29
N ASP A 75 7.36 -22.15 -11.55
CA ASP A 75 6.88 -22.65 -12.82
C ASP A 75 5.89 -23.79 -12.60
N VAL A 76 4.90 -23.91 -13.50
CA VAL A 76 3.93 -24.99 -13.55
C VAL A 76 3.71 -25.35 -15.01
N GLN A 77 4.00 -26.60 -15.35
CA GLN A 77 3.81 -27.14 -16.67
C GLN A 77 2.83 -28.29 -16.62
N VAL A 78 2.20 -28.62 -17.74
CA VAL A 78 1.34 -29.79 -17.89
C VAL A 78 1.71 -30.54 -19.13
N ASP A 79 1.86 -31.85 -18.99
CA ASP A 79 2.00 -32.80 -20.09
C ASP A 79 0.76 -33.69 -20.13
N ILE A 80 0.27 -34.02 -21.36
CA ILE A 80 -0.93 -34.82 -21.55
C ILE A 80 -0.57 -35.99 -22.43
N LYS A 81 -0.66 -37.22 -21.87
CA LYS A 81 -0.40 -38.46 -22.59
C LYS A 81 -1.69 -39.19 -22.90
N SER A 82 -1.80 -39.63 -24.16
CA SER A 82 -2.88 -40.54 -24.56
C SER A 82 -2.51 -41.96 -24.24
N THR A 83 -3.34 -42.66 -23.49
CA THR A 83 -3.19 -44.05 -23.13
C THR A 83 -4.40 -44.87 -23.63
N PRO A 84 -4.33 -46.20 -23.70
CA PRO A 84 -5.50 -47.01 -24.04
C PRO A 84 -6.67 -46.87 -23.05
N GLN A 85 -6.41 -46.43 -21.81
CA GLN A 85 -7.41 -46.25 -20.77
C GLN A 85 -7.99 -44.83 -20.72
N GLY A 86 -7.42 -43.85 -21.46
CA GLY A 86 -7.81 -42.46 -21.46
C GLY A 86 -6.62 -41.50 -21.42
N LYS A 87 -6.84 -40.23 -21.01
CA LYS A 87 -5.78 -39.23 -20.89
C LYS A 87 -5.11 -39.32 -19.52
N GLU A 88 -3.79 -39.33 -19.49
CA GLU A 88 -2.99 -39.08 -18.31
C GLU A 88 -2.56 -37.63 -18.32
N ILE A 89 -2.92 -36.86 -17.24
CA ILE A 89 -2.54 -35.48 -17.05
C ILE A 89 -1.37 -35.46 -16.05
N ILE A 90 -0.24 -34.89 -16.46
CA ILE A 90 0.97 -34.82 -15.64
C ILE A 90 1.25 -33.32 -15.37
N PHE A 91 1.00 -32.85 -14.16
CA PHE A 91 1.42 -31.53 -13.73
C PHE A 91 2.85 -31.60 -13.20
N ILE A 92 3.72 -30.77 -13.74
CA ILE A 92 5.14 -30.66 -13.36
C ILE A 92 5.31 -29.28 -12.72
N VAL A 93 5.68 -29.26 -11.46
CA VAL A 93 5.83 -28.02 -10.69
C VAL A 93 7.28 -27.79 -10.31
N VAL A 94 7.69 -26.51 -10.26
CA VAL A 94 8.98 -26.09 -9.73
C VAL A 94 8.71 -25.19 -8.52
N GLU A 95 9.05 -25.67 -7.34
CA GLU A 95 8.84 -24.92 -6.10
C GLU A 95 9.74 -23.69 -6.01
N LYS A 96 9.18 -22.57 -5.54
CA LYS A 96 9.99 -21.39 -5.17
C LYS A 96 10.89 -21.74 -3.99
N PRO A 97 12.09 -21.17 -3.91
CA PRO A 97 12.95 -21.34 -2.75
C PRO A 97 12.26 -20.88 -1.46
N SER A 98 12.49 -21.59 -0.38
CA SER A 98 12.10 -21.14 0.96
C SER A 98 13.25 -20.38 1.64
N ILE A 99 12.93 -19.45 2.52
CA ILE A 99 13.94 -18.73 3.29
C ILE A 99 14.47 -19.66 4.40
N LYS A 100 15.75 -19.98 4.36
CA LYS A 100 16.43 -20.72 5.43
C LYS A 100 16.69 -19.83 6.62
N GLU A 101 17.26 -18.65 6.36
CA GLU A 101 17.68 -17.71 7.39
C GLU A 101 17.63 -16.28 6.88
N VAL A 102 17.39 -15.34 7.80
CA VAL A 102 17.46 -13.90 7.55
C VAL A 102 18.53 -13.32 8.48
N LEU A 103 19.59 -12.83 7.89
CA LEU A 103 20.72 -12.23 8.58
C LEU A 103 20.67 -10.71 8.49
N VAL A 104 21.01 -10.04 9.59
CA VAL A 104 21.18 -8.58 9.65
C VAL A 104 22.55 -8.28 10.22
N THR A 105 23.31 -7.47 9.50
CA THR A 105 24.69 -7.10 9.88
C THR A 105 24.89 -5.58 9.81
N GLY A 106 25.87 -5.06 10.55
CA GLY A 106 26.23 -3.63 10.54
C GLY A 106 25.39 -2.73 11.46
N ASN A 107 24.37 -3.27 12.11
CA ASN A 107 23.52 -2.54 13.07
C ASN A 107 24.21 -2.36 14.43
N GLN A 108 24.87 -1.22 14.65
CA GLN A 108 25.54 -0.89 15.92
C GLN A 108 24.72 0.05 16.80
N LYS A 109 23.91 0.94 16.20
CA LYS A 109 23.13 2.00 16.88
C LYS A 109 21.68 1.62 17.10
N VAL A 110 21.15 0.71 16.28
CA VAL A 110 19.77 0.20 16.39
C VAL A 110 19.83 -1.26 16.80
N LYS A 111 19.06 -1.63 17.79
CA LYS A 111 19.00 -3.01 18.29
C LYS A 111 18.42 -3.94 17.22
N LEU A 112 18.92 -5.17 17.18
CA LEU A 112 18.46 -6.18 16.23
C LEU A 112 16.97 -6.51 16.45
N GLU A 113 16.52 -6.50 17.70
CA GLU A 113 15.11 -6.73 18.05
C GLU A 113 14.19 -5.69 17.41
N ASP A 114 14.54 -4.38 17.50
CA ASP A 114 13.78 -3.29 16.89
C ASP A 114 13.70 -3.45 15.36
N ILE A 115 14.79 -3.95 14.74
CA ILE A 115 14.84 -4.20 13.29
C ILE A 115 13.92 -5.37 12.95
N LYS A 116 14.03 -6.49 13.67
CA LYS A 116 13.22 -7.69 13.45
C LYS A 116 11.73 -7.43 13.61
N GLU A 117 11.30 -6.56 14.54
CA GLU A 117 9.90 -6.15 14.71
C GLU A 117 9.33 -5.44 13.48
N LYS A 118 10.16 -4.78 12.68
CA LYS A 118 9.74 -4.09 11.46
C LYS A 118 9.79 -4.98 10.22
N MET A 119 10.45 -6.14 10.32
CA MET A 119 10.59 -7.05 9.21
C MET A 119 9.38 -7.98 9.09
N THR A 120 9.03 -8.30 7.85
CA THR A 120 7.95 -9.24 7.50
C THR A 120 8.48 -10.57 6.97
N LEU A 121 9.79 -10.64 6.66
CA LEU A 121 10.44 -11.87 6.24
C LEU A 121 10.68 -12.77 7.44
N THR A 122 10.29 -14.03 7.31
CA THR A 122 10.48 -15.05 8.35
C THR A 122 11.17 -16.29 7.77
N PRO A 123 12.01 -16.98 8.53
CA PRO A 123 12.52 -18.30 8.14
C PRO A 123 11.37 -19.26 7.83
N ARG A 124 11.58 -20.17 6.90
CA ARG A 124 10.65 -21.18 6.38
C ARG A 124 9.51 -20.60 5.51
N SER A 125 9.39 -19.29 5.33
CA SER A 125 8.47 -18.70 4.35
C SER A 125 9.05 -18.80 2.94
N ILE A 126 8.19 -18.70 1.93
CA ILE A 126 8.60 -18.67 0.53
C ILE A 126 9.34 -17.36 0.24
N LEU A 127 10.45 -17.46 -0.47
CA LEU A 127 11.21 -16.31 -0.91
C LEU A 127 10.39 -15.47 -1.90
N ASN A 128 10.22 -14.20 -1.57
CA ASN A 128 9.67 -13.18 -2.45
C ASN A 128 10.63 -11.99 -2.49
N LEU A 129 11.21 -11.72 -3.66
CA LEU A 129 12.22 -10.68 -3.84
C LEU A 129 11.65 -9.27 -3.62
N GLU A 130 10.37 -9.04 -3.90
CA GLU A 130 9.72 -7.77 -3.60
C GLU A 130 9.64 -7.54 -2.08
N LYS A 131 9.26 -8.58 -1.33
CA LYS A 131 9.28 -8.51 0.14
C LYS A 131 10.68 -8.27 0.70
N VAL A 132 11.73 -8.83 0.06
CA VAL A 132 13.12 -8.54 0.46
C VAL A 132 13.42 -7.05 0.30
N LYS A 133 13.05 -6.46 -0.84
CA LYS A 133 13.21 -5.02 -1.10
C LYS A 133 12.39 -4.17 -0.14
N GLU A 134 11.13 -4.54 0.11
CA GLU A 134 10.27 -3.84 1.08
C GLU A 134 10.87 -3.85 2.49
N ASN A 135 11.47 -4.97 2.91
CA ASN A 135 12.14 -5.06 4.21
C ASN A 135 13.37 -4.15 4.28
N SER A 136 14.16 -4.02 3.18
CA SER A 136 15.24 -3.03 3.13
C SER A 136 14.71 -1.61 3.37
N GLU A 137 13.58 -1.25 2.74
CA GLU A 137 12.95 0.06 2.92
C GLU A 137 12.38 0.25 4.34
N GLN A 138 11.80 -0.79 4.94
CA GLN A 138 11.31 -0.73 6.32
C GLN A 138 12.45 -0.52 7.32
N ILE A 139 13.58 -1.22 7.13
CA ILE A 139 14.80 -1.02 7.93
C ILE A 139 15.29 0.42 7.75
N ARG A 140 15.37 0.92 6.52
CA ARG A 140 15.78 2.29 6.22
C ARG A 140 14.89 3.32 6.92
N ARG A 141 13.56 3.16 6.87
CA ARG A 141 12.58 4.02 7.56
C ARG A 141 12.76 3.99 9.07
N LEU A 142 13.03 2.82 9.66
CA LEU A 142 13.33 2.70 11.08
C LEU A 142 14.56 3.53 11.45
N TYR A 143 15.63 3.46 10.67
CA TYR A 143 16.83 4.27 10.90
C TYR A 143 16.55 5.77 10.73
N PHE A 144 15.76 6.16 9.72
CA PHE A 144 15.34 7.55 9.51
C PHE A 144 14.56 8.08 10.71
N SER A 145 13.60 7.32 11.24
CA SER A 145 12.84 7.72 12.43
C SER A 145 13.70 7.90 13.69
N LYS A 146 14.87 7.21 13.73
CA LYS A 146 15.86 7.38 14.79
C LYS A 146 16.91 8.45 14.48
N GLY A 147 16.83 9.10 13.31
CA GLY A 147 17.67 10.23 12.90
C GLY A 147 18.92 9.86 12.10
N TYR A 148 19.03 8.64 11.57
CA TYR A 148 20.15 8.20 10.74
C TYR A 148 19.81 8.33 9.25
N TYR A 149 19.88 9.54 8.71
CA TYR A 149 19.44 9.86 7.35
C TYR A 149 20.41 9.45 6.25
N GLY A 150 21.66 9.15 6.61
CA GLY A 150 22.69 8.62 5.71
C GLY A 150 22.79 7.10 5.74
N VAL A 151 21.80 6.39 6.28
CA VAL A 151 21.84 4.93 6.33
C VAL A 151 21.72 4.36 4.91
N ASN A 152 22.59 3.40 4.62
CA ASN A 152 22.46 2.53 3.45
C ASN A 152 22.10 1.12 3.91
N VAL A 153 21.08 0.51 3.27
CA VAL A 153 20.63 -0.86 3.55
C VAL A 153 20.69 -1.63 2.24
N GLU A 154 21.65 -2.49 2.13
CA GLU A 154 21.81 -3.40 1.00
C GLU A 154 21.28 -4.78 1.38
N HIS A 155 20.78 -5.52 0.40
CA HIS A 155 20.37 -6.90 0.60
C HIS A 155 21.06 -7.80 -0.40
N LYS A 156 21.35 -9.03 0.01
CA LYS A 156 21.88 -10.11 -0.80
C LYS A 156 21.04 -11.36 -0.56
N VAL A 157 20.77 -12.11 -1.63
CA VAL A 157 20.10 -13.41 -1.57
C VAL A 157 21.05 -14.47 -2.09
N ASP A 158 21.43 -15.39 -1.25
CA ASP A 158 22.28 -16.53 -1.60
C ASP A 158 21.42 -17.79 -1.69
N PHE A 159 21.33 -18.37 -2.90
CA PHE A 159 20.59 -19.60 -3.16
C PHE A 159 21.43 -20.84 -2.84
N LEU A 160 20.82 -21.80 -2.17
CA LEU A 160 21.44 -23.06 -1.78
C LEU A 160 20.94 -24.19 -2.68
N GLU A 161 21.69 -25.27 -2.81
CA GLU A 161 21.32 -26.47 -3.57
C GLU A 161 20.06 -27.17 -3.02
N THR A 162 19.71 -26.93 -1.76
CA THR A 162 18.51 -27.47 -1.08
C THR A 162 17.20 -26.78 -1.45
N ASN A 163 17.17 -25.97 -2.51
CA ASN A 163 16.05 -25.08 -2.84
C ASN A 163 15.65 -24.18 -1.66
N GLU A 164 16.66 -23.61 -1.00
CA GLU A 164 16.54 -22.65 0.08
C GLU A 164 17.38 -21.41 -0.24
N ALA A 165 17.09 -20.30 0.45
CA ALA A 165 17.86 -19.08 0.31
C ALA A 165 18.19 -18.48 1.68
N VAL A 166 19.36 -17.87 1.78
CA VAL A 166 19.75 -17.01 2.88
C VAL A 166 19.64 -15.57 2.43
N VAL A 167 18.87 -14.77 3.17
CA VAL A 167 18.71 -13.34 2.90
C VAL A 167 19.55 -12.57 3.91
N THR A 168 20.51 -11.77 3.43
CA THR A 168 21.38 -10.96 4.26
C THR A 168 21.11 -9.48 4.01
N PHE A 169 20.79 -8.74 5.08
CA PHE A 169 20.72 -7.27 5.07
C PHE A 169 22.01 -6.71 5.67
N THR A 170 22.73 -5.91 4.88
CA THR A 170 23.96 -5.23 5.33
C THR A 170 23.66 -3.75 5.51
N ILE A 171 23.85 -3.25 6.72
CA ILE A 171 23.53 -1.89 7.13
C ILE A 171 24.79 -1.07 7.32
N THR A 172 24.85 0.07 6.64
CA THR A 172 25.84 1.11 6.89
C THR A 172 25.11 2.31 7.50
N GLU A 173 25.19 2.49 8.82
CA GLU A 173 24.32 3.38 9.60
C GLU A 173 24.49 4.88 9.31
N GLY A 174 25.69 5.31 9.01
CA GLY A 174 26.01 6.73 8.87
C GLY A 174 25.91 7.53 10.19
N PRO A 175 26.10 8.84 10.15
CA PRO A 175 26.00 9.71 11.31
C PRO A 175 24.55 10.06 11.65
N LYS A 176 24.27 10.28 12.95
CA LYS A 176 22.98 10.82 13.39
C LYS A 176 22.85 12.29 13.01
N GLY A 177 21.77 12.64 12.31
CA GLY A 177 21.47 13.98 11.84
C GLY A 177 20.39 14.69 12.64
N HIS A 178 20.27 16.00 12.41
CA HIS A 178 19.27 16.83 13.06
C HIS A 178 18.84 17.99 12.15
N ILE A 179 17.60 18.43 12.30
CA ILE A 179 17.09 19.62 11.63
C ILE A 179 17.84 20.84 12.16
N LYS A 180 18.72 21.39 11.33
CA LYS A 180 19.51 22.59 11.65
C LYS A 180 18.73 23.85 11.37
N LYS A 181 17.93 23.88 10.28
CA LYS A 181 17.20 25.09 9.86
C LYS A 181 15.90 24.73 9.16
N ILE A 182 14.85 25.46 9.52
CA ILE A 182 13.58 25.50 8.80
C ILE A 182 13.44 26.91 8.24
N ILE A 183 13.27 27.01 6.91
CA ILE A 183 13.23 28.26 6.15
C ILE A 183 11.86 28.32 5.49
N PHE A 184 11.17 29.45 5.64
CA PHE A 184 9.98 29.77 4.88
C PHE A 184 10.36 30.79 3.81
N LYS A 185 9.86 30.61 2.60
CA LYS A 185 10.03 31.55 1.47
C LYS A 185 8.66 32.03 1.00
N GLY A 186 8.59 33.28 0.58
CA GLY A 186 7.34 33.87 0.07
C GLY A 186 6.38 34.40 1.14
N ASN A 187 6.64 34.14 2.42
CA ASN A 187 5.85 34.62 3.55
C ASN A 187 6.16 36.11 3.88
N GLN A 188 5.58 37.04 3.11
CA GLN A 188 5.82 38.45 3.24
C GLN A 188 4.99 39.12 4.34
N LYS A 189 3.76 38.65 4.54
CA LYS A 189 2.78 39.23 5.50
C LYS A 189 2.84 38.57 6.87
N ILE A 190 3.04 37.23 6.91
CA ILE A 190 3.15 36.48 8.16
C ILE A 190 4.63 36.16 8.44
N LYS A 191 5.09 36.61 9.64
CA LYS A 191 6.49 36.41 10.02
C LYS A 191 6.85 34.95 10.19
N SER A 192 8.04 34.54 9.74
CA SER A 192 8.55 33.16 9.91
C SER A 192 8.56 32.69 11.38
N SER A 193 8.71 33.62 12.34
CA SER A 193 8.63 33.32 13.78
C SER A 193 7.24 32.87 14.23
N GLN A 194 6.17 33.36 13.59
CA GLN A 194 4.79 32.92 13.83
C GLN A 194 4.57 31.54 13.21
N LEU A 195 5.00 31.34 11.96
CA LEU A 195 4.89 30.04 11.27
C LEU A 195 5.63 28.93 12.03
N LYS A 196 6.82 29.21 12.59
CA LYS A 196 7.56 28.26 13.43
C LYS A 196 6.84 27.84 14.71
N LYS A 197 5.90 28.66 15.21
CA LYS A 197 5.06 28.29 16.37
C LYS A 197 3.94 27.33 15.97
N VAL A 198 3.41 27.47 14.76
CA VAL A 198 2.31 26.68 14.23
C VAL A 198 2.73 25.23 13.96
N ILE A 199 3.90 25.03 13.35
CA ILE A 199 4.39 23.69 12.99
C ILE A 199 4.84 22.89 14.21
N MET A 200 4.69 21.57 14.12
CA MET A 200 5.14 20.59 15.15
C MET A 200 6.62 20.26 14.99
N THR A 201 7.13 20.18 13.76
CA THR A 201 8.54 20.00 13.45
C THR A 201 9.39 21.12 14.04
N LYS A 202 10.42 20.78 14.79
CA LYS A 202 11.28 21.77 15.48
C LYS A 202 12.74 21.61 15.06
N GLN A 203 13.44 22.74 15.02
CA GLN A 203 14.91 22.76 14.89
C GLN A 203 15.54 22.24 16.16
N ARG A 204 16.72 21.59 16.02
CA ARG A 204 17.54 21.20 17.16
C ARG A 204 17.97 22.44 17.96
N ASN A 205 17.82 22.39 19.26
CA ASN A 205 18.28 23.40 20.22
C ASN A 205 19.06 22.70 21.35
N ILE A 206 19.57 23.47 22.32
CA ILE A 206 20.34 22.95 23.45
C ILE A 206 19.55 21.91 24.26
N PHE A 207 18.22 22.09 24.38
CA PHE A 207 17.34 21.18 25.12
C PHE A 207 16.90 19.94 24.32
N SER A 208 17.23 19.86 23.04
CA SER A 208 16.84 18.76 22.18
C SER A 208 17.48 17.42 22.57
N ILE A 209 18.57 17.45 23.33
CA ILE A 209 19.22 16.25 23.85
C ILE A 209 18.29 15.49 24.81
N ILE A 210 17.50 16.23 25.59
CA ILE A 210 16.57 15.65 26.58
C ILE A 210 15.20 15.38 25.93
N THR A 211 14.73 16.28 25.05
CA THR A 211 13.37 16.23 24.48
C THR A 211 13.25 15.39 23.20
N GLY A 212 14.36 14.91 22.64
CA GLY A 212 14.38 14.19 21.35
C GLY A 212 13.99 15.05 20.13
N LYS A 213 13.73 16.35 20.30
CA LYS A 213 13.31 17.26 19.21
C LYS A 213 14.43 17.50 18.21
N GLY A 214 14.05 17.82 16.97
CA GLY A 214 14.99 18.12 15.90
C GLY A 214 15.37 16.90 15.04
N ILE A 215 14.68 15.80 15.18
CA ILE A 215 14.70 14.67 14.25
C ILE A 215 13.65 14.96 13.16
N LEU A 216 13.95 14.63 11.90
CA LEU A 216 13.03 14.73 10.80
C LEU A 216 12.05 13.54 10.86
N ASP A 217 10.79 13.87 10.88
CA ASP A 217 9.67 12.95 10.73
C ASP A 217 8.85 13.43 9.54
N GLU A 218 8.81 12.62 8.49
CA GLU A 218 8.16 13.01 7.23
C GLU A 218 6.63 13.12 7.39
N ASP A 219 6.01 12.28 8.20
CA ASP A 219 4.56 12.33 8.43
C ASP A 219 4.19 13.55 9.28
N MET A 220 4.99 13.87 10.28
CA MET A 220 4.86 15.10 11.05
C MET A 220 5.02 16.34 10.15
N LEU A 221 5.99 16.31 9.24
CA LEU A 221 6.24 17.42 8.31
C LEU A 221 5.08 17.61 7.32
N LYS A 222 4.48 16.52 6.81
CA LYS A 222 3.25 16.61 6.00
C LYS A 222 2.09 17.22 6.77
N ASN A 223 1.90 16.80 8.03
CA ASN A 223 0.89 17.42 8.88
C ASN A 223 1.14 18.92 9.10
N ASP A 224 2.40 19.33 9.21
CA ASP A 224 2.77 20.74 9.36
C ASP A 224 2.35 21.59 8.16
N LEU A 225 2.36 21.04 6.93
CA LEU A 225 1.85 21.76 5.76
C LEU A 225 0.35 22.04 5.86
N HIS A 226 -0.42 21.08 6.38
CA HIS A 226 -1.85 21.28 6.65
C HIS A 226 -2.08 22.33 7.75
N LEU A 227 -1.29 22.29 8.81
CA LEU A 227 -1.37 23.28 9.89
C LEU A 227 -1.03 24.69 9.39
N LEU A 228 -0.01 24.83 8.54
CA LEU A 228 0.34 26.10 7.93
C LEU A 228 -0.78 26.63 7.04
N THR A 229 -1.34 25.78 6.17
CA THR A 229 -2.46 26.14 5.29
C THR A 229 -3.67 26.59 6.10
N ALA A 230 -4.05 25.83 7.13
CA ALA A 230 -5.15 26.18 8.02
C ALA A 230 -4.89 27.49 8.76
N TYR A 231 -3.65 27.73 9.20
CA TYR A 231 -3.26 28.97 9.84
C TYR A 231 -3.38 30.18 8.91
N TYR A 232 -2.94 30.05 7.65
CA TYR A 232 -3.12 31.11 6.64
C TYR A 232 -4.59 31.41 6.39
N PHE A 233 -5.43 30.39 6.24
CA PHE A 233 -6.88 30.54 6.07
C PHE A 233 -7.51 31.24 7.28
N ASP A 234 -7.03 30.91 8.48
CA ASP A 234 -7.51 31.54 9.71
C ASP A 234 -7.05 33.02 9.86
N GLN A 235 -6.01 33.39 9.14
CA GLN A 235 -5.55 34.78 9.04
C GLN A 235 -6.17 35.55 7.87
N GLY A 236 -7.12 34.95 7.12
CA GLY A 236 -7.84 35.56 6.00
C GLY A 236 -7.18 35.36 4.63
N TYR A 237 -6.13 34.59 4.51
CA TYR A 237 -5.47 34.30 3.24
C TYR A 237 -6.00 33.01 2.62
N LEU A 238 -7.21 33.07 2.03
CA LEU A 238 -7.93 31.91 1.54
C LEU A 238 -7.30 31.27 0.28
N ASP A 239 -6.51 32.03 -0.47
CA ASP A 239 -5.80 31.56 -1.64
C ASP A 239 -4.36 31.12 -1.32
N ALA A 240 -4.01 31.07 -0.04
CA ALA A 240 -2.67 30.68 0.37
C ALA A 240 -2.35 29.24 -0.08
N LYS A 241 -1.18 29.07 -0.69
CA LYS A 241 -0.65 27.78 -1.10
C LYS A 241 0.66 27.52 -0.39
N VAL A 242 0.73 26.38 0.27
CA VAL A 242 1.94 25.88 0.94
C VAL A 242 2.46 24.70 0.10
N SER A 243 3.66 24.83 -0.45
CA SER A 243 4.26 23.82 -1.30
C SER A 243 4.87 22.68 -0.49
N GLU A 244 5.06 21.52 -1.15
CA GLU A 244 5.85 20.42 -0.57
C GLU A 244 7.24 20.91 -0.16
N PRO A 245 7.75 20.44 0.99
CA PRO A 245 9.01 20.92 1.54
C PRO A 245 10.20 20.38 0.73
N LYS A 246 11.17 21.24 0.45
CA LYS A 246 12.48 20.84 -0.08
C LYS A 246 13.39 20.47 1.10
N ILE A 247 13.79 19.19 1.17
CA ILE A 247 14.64 18.67 2.24
C ILE A 247 16.05 18.49 1.68
N ASP A 248 17.00 19.22 2.23
CA ASP A 248 18.42 19.11 1.90
C ASP A 248 19.11 18.17 2.89
N LEU A 249 19.52 16.99 2.36
CA LEU A 249 20.21 15.93 3.07
C LEU A 249 21.69 15.79 2.67
N HIS A 250 22.27 16.74 1.93
CA HIS A 250 23.68 16.69 1.51
C HIS A 250 24.64 16.52 2.69
N ASP A 251 24.39 17.21 3.80
CA ASP A 251 25.01 16.93 5.07
C ASP A 251 24.00 16.22 5.99
N PRO A 252 24.04 14.88 6.13
CA PRO A 252 23.12 14.14 6.96
C PRO A 252 23.09 14.59 8.43
N LYS A 253 24.14 15.29 8.90
CA LYS A 253 24.20 15.84 10.26
C LYS A 253 23.42 17.15 10.40
N ARG A 254 23.17 17.88 9.30
CA ARG A 254 22.66 19.27 9.30
C ARG A 254 21.54 19.47 8.29
N ILE A 255 20.41 18.88 8.55
CA ILE A 255 19.26 18.92 7.65
C ILE A 255 18.71 20.34 7.56
N ARG A 256 18.40 20.79 6.34
CA ARG A 256 17.67 22.02 6.06
C ARG A 256 16.35 21.69 5.42
N ILE A 257 15.29 22.33 5.89
CA ILE A 257 13.94 22.19 5.33
C ILE A 257 13.53 23.57 4.83
N GLU A 258 13.14 23.65 3.56
CA GLU A 258 12.64 24.86 2.93
C GLU A 258 11.19 24.65 2.52
N ILE A 259 10.30 25.53 2.94
CA ILE A 259 8.86 25.50 2.64
C ILE A 259 8.54 26.80 1.90
N GLU A 260 8.05 26.67 0.68
CA GLU A 260 7.64 27.81 -0.15
C GLU A 260 6.15 28.09 0.03
N ILE A 261 5.80 29.35 0.16
CA ILE A 261 4.45 29.82 0.46
C ILE A 261 4.08 30.93 -0.52
N VAL A 262 2.89 30.84 -1.10
CA VAL A 262 2.26 31.90 -1.87
C VAL A 262 1.06 32.36 -1.05
N GLU A 263 1.13 33.58 -0.48
CA GLU A 263 0.12 34.05 0.48
C GLU A 263 -1.22 34.43 -0.17
N GLY A 264 -1.20 35.02 -1.36
CA GLY A 264 -2.39 35.58 -2.01
C GLY A 264 -2.95 36.85 -1.33
N PRO A 265 -4.13 37.31 -1.73
CA PRO A 265 -4.81 38.44 -1.11
C PRO A 265 -5.40 38.08 0.25
N ARG A 266 -5.58 39.06 1.10
CA ARG A 266 -6.25 38.88 2.38
C ARG A 266 -7.73 39.26 2.28
N TYR A 267 -8.60 38.36 2.66
CA TYR A 267 -10.04 38.50 2.55
C TYR A 267 -10.68 39.03 3.83
N HIS A 268 -11.77 39.79 3.65
CA HIS A 268 -12.62 40.28 4.69
C HIS A 268 -14.00 39.62 4.64
N LEU A 269 -14.69 39.60 5.76
CA LEU A 269 -16.09 39.19 5.83
C LEU A 269 -16.98 40.25 5.14
N GLY A 270 -17.87 39.81 4.27
CA GLY A 270 -18.92 40.63 3.68
C GLY A 270 -20.13 40.76 4.60
N ASP A 271 -21.30 40.85 4.00
CA ASP A 271 -22.55 40.87 4.74
C ASP A 271 -22.84 39.50 5.37
N ILE A 272 -23.32 39.53 6.60
CA ILE A 272 -23.72 38.34 7.37
C ILE A 272 -25.25 38.38 7.44
N ASP A 273 -25.92 37.30 7.09
CA ASP A 273 -27.34 37.14 7.22
C ASP A 273 -27.71 35.73 7.73
N PHE A 274 -28.87 35.61 8.35
CA PHE A 274 -29.42 34.37 8.85
C PHE A 274 -30.69 34.02 8.06
N LYS A 275 -30.77 32.75 7.58
CA LYS A 275 -31.87 32.22 6.79
C LYS A 275 -32.34 30.89 7.35
N GLY A 276 -33.61 30.57 7.14
CA GLY A 276 -34.28 29.35 7.60
C GLY A 276 -35.23 29.59 8.75
N ASP A 277 -35.64 28.51 9.41
CA ASP A 277 -36.52 28.61 10.58
C ASP A 277 -35.74 29.05 11.79
N ILE A 278 -35.84 30.37 12.10
CA ILE A 278 -35.11 31.02 13.16
C ILE A 278 -35.98 31.00 14.40
N LEU A 279 -35.56 30.26 15.46
CA LEU A 279 -36.29 30.14 16.73
C LEU A 279 -36.17 31.40 17.63
N THR A 280 -35.43 32.41 17.21
CA THR A 280 -35.19 33.67 17.93
C THR A 280 -35.16 34.85 16.94
N THR A 281 -34.91 36.05 17.37
CA THR A 281 -34.80 37.20 16.47
C THR A 281 -33.42 37.26 15.81
N LYS A 282 -33.32 37.88 14.60
CA LYS A 282 -32.00 38.10 13.96
C LYS A 282 -31.11 38.98 14.83
N GLU A 283 -31.67 39.95 15.53
CA GLU A 283 -30.95 40.84 16.45
C GLU A 283 -30.27 40.05 17.59
N ASP A 284 -30.94 39.01 18.12
CA ASP A 284 -30.37 38.18 19.17
C ASP A 284 -29.29 37.20 18.62
N LEU A 285 -29.41 36.78 17.36
CA LEU A 285 -28.34 36.03 16.70
C LEU A 285 -27.13 36.89 16.43
N PHE A 286 -27.31 38.18 16.01
CA PHE A 286 -26.22 39.13 15.85
C PHE A 286 -25.50 39.45 17.16
N LYS A 287 -26.20 39.45 18.31
CA LYS A 287 -25.58 39.57 19.62
C LYS A 287 -24.79 38.33 20.04
N THR A 288 -25.17 37.17 19.52
CA THR A 288 -24.56 35.87 19.86
C THR A 288 -23.22 35.68 19.14
N ILE A 289 -23.10 36.12 17.89
CA ILE A 289 -21.89 36.01 17.10
C ILE A 289 -20.86 37.06 17.45
N LYS A 290 -19.58 36.77 17.26
CA LYS A 290 -18.45 37.67 17.49
C LYS A 290 -17.91 38.28 16.21
N ILE A 291 -18.06 37.58 15.08
CA ILE A 291 -17.63 38.04 13.75
C ILE A 291 -18.48 39.25 13.32
N LYS A 292 -17.84 40.18 12.63
CA LYS A 292 -18.49 41.40 12.12
C LYS A 292 -18.16 41.60 10.64
N ARG A 293 -19.03 42.35 9.94
CA ARG A 293 -18.72 42.81 8.59
C ARG A 293 -17.39 43.59 8.59
N ASN A 294 -16.58 43.38 7.56
CA ASN A 294 -15.24 43.94 7.37
C ASN A 294 -14.15 43.40 8.31
N ASP A 295 -14.45 42.49 9.24
CA ASP A 295 -13.40 41.77 9.94
C ASP A 295 -12.57 40.97 8.94
N PHE A 296 -11.30 40.72 9.23
CA PHE A 296 -10.56 39.72 8.44
C PHE A 296 -11.22 38.36 8.59
N TYR A 297 -11.34 37.66 7.46
CA TYR A 297 -11.90 36.32 7.48
C TYR A 297 -11.05 35.40 8.38
N SER A 298 -11.72 34.63 9.21
CA SER A 298 -11.11 33.60 10.07
C SER A 298 -12.03 32.39 10.10
N THR A 299 -11.53 31.27 9.58
CA THR A 299 -12.27 30.00 9.56
C THR A 299 -12.63 29.56 10.98
N SER A 300 -11.71 29.72 11.93
CA SER A 300 -11.93 29.33 13.33
C SER A 300 -12.97 30.21 13.99
N ALA A 301 -12.96 31.52 13.73
CA ALA A 301 -13.94 32.49 14.27
C ALA A 301 -15.35 32.16 13.73
N VAL A 302 -15.49 32.00 12.42
CA VAL A 302 -16.78 31.62 11.79
C VAL A 302 -17.30 30.31 12.37
N ARG A 303 -16.46 29.26 12.43
CA ARG A 303 -16.85 27.95 13.01
C ARG A 303 -17.29 28.08 14.47
N LYS A 304 -16.58 28.89 15.25
CA LYS A 304 -16.92 29.11 16.65
C LYS A 304 -18.31 29.77 16.81
N ASP A 305 -18.61 30.75 15.98
CA ASP A 305 -19.90 31.43 16.02
C ASP A 305 -21.03 30.52 15.54
N VAL A 306 -20.79 29.69 14.48
CA VAL A 306 -21.74 28.68 14.04
C VAL A 306 -22.01 27.66 15.17
N ASN A 307 -20.97 27.17 15.84
CA ASN A 307 -21.14 26.25 16.97
C ASN A 307 -21.93 26.89 18.12
N THR A 308 -21.64 28.16 18.46
CA THR A 308 -22.36 28.88 19.50
C THR A 308 -23.84 29.04 19.18
N ILE A 309 -24.19 29.30 17.91
CA ILE A 309 -25.60 29.31 17.47
C ILE A 309 -26.20 27.93 17.58
N THR A 310 -25.52 26.88 17.09
CA THR A 310 -25.99 25.49 17.14
C THR A 310 -26.28 25.06 18.58
N GLU A 311 -25.36 25.34 19.51
CA GLU A 311 -25.54 25.04 20.94
C GLU A 311 -26.72 25.81 21.55
N LYS A 312 -26.92 27.07 21.15
CA LYS A 312 -28.06 27.87 21.63
C LYS A 312 -29.41 27.25 21.21
N PHE A 313 -29.49 26.76 19.97
CA PHE A 313 -30.72 26.11 19.49
C PHE A 313 -30.90 24.71 20.08
N ALA A 314 -29.83 23.91 20.21
CA ALA A 314 -29.91 22.58 20.83
C ALA A 314 -30.38 22.63 22.31
N ASN A 315 -30.13 23.72 22.98
CA ASN A 315 -30.58 23.91 24.37
C ASN A 315 -32.04 24.45 24.48
N GLN A 316 -32.68 24.80 23.37
CA GLN A 316 -34.05 25.34 23.34
C GLN A 316 -35.07 24.34 22.77
N GLY A 317 -34.63 23.22 22.18
CA GLY A 317 -35.48 22.17 21.59
C GLY A 317 -34.92 20.79 21.73
#